data_a1635fd6ed510f6e9cdc96e0e82b38f1
#
_entry.id   a1635fd6ed510f6e9cdc96e0e82b38f1
#
_cell.length_a   1.000
_cell.length_b   1.000
_cell.length_c   1.000
_cell.angle_alpha   90.00
_cell.angle_beta   90.00
_cell.angle_gamma   90.00
#
_symmetry.space_group_name_H-M   'P 1'
#
loop_
_entity.id
_entity.type
_entity.pdbx_description
1 polymer ?
#
loop_
_entity_poly.entity_id
_entity_poly.type
_entity_poly.pdbx_seq_one_letter_code
_entity_poly.pdbx_strand_id
1 'polypeptide(L)'
;GTNEINRLTVAKMLMKQIEQLEDTEVESDVANVERNHRYILLAKKLLKQSLKTLSKTPSLKIDQEQEYSRVISNMLTDVYVMESAFLRTRKAVSKNGEEKERTKQQITDVICEEGYRKVEEAAISVLSAAVTEEKDRHVILAEIRQLLVPLYTNVFMKKREIAKAIINRGKYIV
;
A
#
# COMPACT_ATOMS: atom_id res chain seq x y z
N GLY A 1 17.64 -12.51 -11.04
CA GLY A 1 18.18 -11.27 -11.60
C GLY A 1 18.34 -10.17 -10.55
N THR A 2 18.84 -9.04 -10.97
CA THR A 2 19.13 -7.86 -10.10
C THR A 2 17.91 -7.44 -9.27
N ASN A 3 16.71 -7.53 -9.84
CA ASN A 3 15.46 -7.15 -9.15
C ASN A 3 15.15 -8.05 -7.94
N GLU A 4 15.44 -9.35 -8.02
CA GLU A 4 15.24 -10.26 -6.88
C GLU A 4 16.24 -9.97 -5.77
N ILE A 5 17.50 -9.71 -6.10
CA ILE A 5 18.52 -9.32 -5.12
C ILE A 5 18.12 -8.02 -4.41
N ASN A 6 17.65 -7.02 -5.16
CA ASN A 6 17.17 -5.76 -4.59
C ASN A 6 15.99 -5.98 -3.65
N ARG A 7 15.03 -6.84 -3.99
CA ARG A 7 13.89 -7.17 -3.13
C ARG A 7 14.32 -7.81 -1.82
N LEU A 8 15.26 -8.76 -1.86
CA LEU A 8 15.82 -9.39 -0.67
C LEU A 8 16.53 -8.35 0.22
N THR A 9 17.29 -7.45 -0.38
CA THR A 9 17.99 -6.38 0.34
C THR A 9 17.02 -5.44 1.04
N VAL A 10 15.97 -5.01 0.34
CA VAL A 10 14.91 -4.14 0.89
C VAL A 10 14.19 -4.81 2.06
N ALA A 11 13.79 -6.07 1.93
CA ALA A 11 13.13 -6.81 3.00
C ALA A 11 14.04 -6.94 4.24
N LYS A 12 15.33 -7.25 4.05
CA LYS A 12 16.32 -7.31 5.15
C LYS A 12 16.50 -5.97 5.86
N MET A 13 16.54 -4.88 5.11
CA MET A 13 16.66 -3.52 5.70
C MET A 13 15.42 -3.17 6.53
N LEU A 14 14.22 -3.45 6.01
CA LEU A 14 12.97 -3.22 6.73
C LEU A 14 12.90 -4.03 8.04
N MET A 15 13.30 -5.30 7.99
CA MET A 15 13.31 -6.15 9.19
C MET A 15 14.26 -5.65 10.26
N LYS A 16 15.41 -5.07 9.90
CA LYS A 16 16.34 -4.46 10.86
C LYS A 16 15.79 -3.17 11.48
N GLN A 17 14.94 -2.47 10.77
CA GLN A 17 14.38 -1.20 11.22
C GLN A 17 13.02 -1.35 11.91
N ILE A 18 12.47 -2.57 11.97
CA ILE A 18 11.11 -2.77 12.50
C ILE A 18 10.93 -2.29 13.93
N GLU A 19 11.97 -2.43 14.78
CA GLU A 19 11.97 -1.97 16.16
C GLU A 19 11.99 -0.44 16.27
N GLN A 20 12.52 0.24 15.24
CA GLN A 20 12.58 1.69 15.13
C GLN A 20 11.34 2.29 14.42
N LEU A 21 10.54 1.45 13.78
CA LEU A 21 9.23 1.86 13.29
C LEU A 21 8.33 2.09 14.49
N GLU A 22 8.44 3.29 15.08
CA GLU A 22 7.53 3.77 16.12
C GLU A 22 6.10 3.43 15.73
N ASP A 23 5.28 3.14 16.72
CA ASP A 23 3.84 3.09 16.54
C ASP A 23 3.40 4.51 16.18
N THR A 24 3.59 4.87 14.91
CA THR A 24 2.80 5.93 14.33
C THR A 24 1.37 5.50 14.60
N GLU A 25 0.83 6.02 15.70
CA GLU A 25 -0.60 5.99 15.95
C GLU A 25 -1.19 6.49 14.65
N VAL A 26 -1.76 5.57 13.88
CA VAL A 26 -2.70 5.97 12.86
C VAL A 26 -3.80 6.56 13.69
N GLU A 27 -3.71 7.89 13.86
CA GLU A 27 -4.59 8.69 14.67
C GLU A 27 -6.01 8.17 14.52
N SER A 28 -6.72 8.13 15.62
CA SER A 28 -8.12 7.77 15.73
C SER A 28 -9.05 8.49 14.74
N ASP A 29 -8.52 9.39 13.95
CA ASP A 29 -9.23 10.28 13.02
C ASP A 29 -9.05 9.91 11.53
N VAL A 30 -8.78 8.63 11.23
CA VAL A 30 -8.73 8.14 9.83
C VAL A 30 -10.07 8.43 9.10
N ALA A 31 -11.15 8.68 9.84
CA ALA A 31 -12.46 9.00 9.28
C ALA A 31 -12.49 10.37 8.57
N ASN A 32 -11.74 11.35 9.05
CA ASN A 32 -11.76 12.74 8.55
C ASN A 32 -10.64 13.05 7.54
N VAL A 33 -9.80 12.08 7.21
CA VAL A 33 -8.70 12.26 6.28
C VAL A 33 -9.17 12.06 4.84
N GLU A 34 -8.59 12.80 3.90
CA GLU A 34 -8.78 12.63 2.47
C GLU A 34 -8.64 11.15 2.05
N ARG A 35 -9.55 10.66 1.20
CA ARG A 35 -9.65 9.24 0.81
C ARG A 35 -8.33 8.61 0.40
N ASN A 36 -7.55 9.26 -0.48
CA ASN A 36 -6.28 8.71 -0.96
C ASN A 36 -5.24 8.62 0.17
N HIS A 37 -5.21 9.61 1.05
CA HIS A 37 -4.35 9.58 2.23
C HIS A 37 -4.75 8.44 3.18
N ARG A 38 -6.05 8.20 3.35
CA ARG A 38 -6.57 7.05 4.14
C ARG A 38 -6.08 5.72 3.57
N TYR A 39 -6.14 5.49 2.26
CA TYR A 39 -5.59 4.29 1.64
C TYR A 39 -4.10 4.11 1.95
N ILE A 40 -3.32 5.18 1.88
CA ILE A 40 -1.88 5.14 2.17
C ILE A 40 -1.63 4.78 3.64
N LEU A 41 -2.33 5.39 4.58
CA LEU A 41 -2.20 5.11 6.01
C LEU A 41 -2.55 3.65 6.34
N LEU A 42 -3.65 3.15 5.80
CA LEU A 42 -4.06 1.75 5.98
C LEU A 42 -3.06 0.77 5.35
N ALA A 43 -2.55 1.07 4.16
CA ALA A 43 -1.50 0.26 3.52
C ALA A 43 -0.21 0.21 4.36
N LYS A 44 0.23 1.35 4.92
CA LYS A 44 1.36 1.40 5.86
C LYS A 44 1.11 0.56 7.10
N LYS A 45 -0.10 0.60 7.66
CA LYS A 45 -0.48 -0.20 8.83
C LYS A 45 -0.45 -1.70 8.52
N LEU A 46 -0.98 -2.12 7.37
CA LEU A 46 -0.94 -3.52 6.93
C LEU A 46 0.49 -4.01 6.71
N LEU A 47 1.34 -3.22 6.07
CA LEU A 47 2.77 -3.53 5.91
C LEU A 47 3.46 -3.70 7.26
N LYS A 48 3.25 -2.78 8.19
CA LYS A 48 3.82 -2.82 9.54
C LYS A 48 3.35 -4.07 10.31
N GLN A 49 2.04 -4.38 10.26
CA GLN A 49 1.49 -5.59 10.88
C GLN A 49 2.10 -6.86 10.30
N SER A 50 2.26 -6.93 8.98
CA SER A 50 2.91 -8.07 8.30
C SER A 50 4.36 -8.25 8.77
N LEU A 51 5.13 -7.17 8.82
CA LEU A 51 6.51 -7.19 9.31
C LEU A 51 6.60 -7.62 10.79
N LYS A 52 5.74 -7.06 11.66
CA LYS A 52 5.70 -7.43 13.09
C LYS A 52 5.37 -8.91 13.29
N THR A 53 4.44 -9.46 12.51
CA THR A 53 4.08 -10.88 12.60
C THR A 53 5.24 -11.76 12.15
N LEU A 54 5.87 -11.45 11.01
CA LEU A 54 7.02 -12.20 10.52
C LEU A 54 8.20 -12.16 11.48
N SER A 55 8.49 -11.02 12.12
CA SER A 55 9.57 -10.90 13.10
C SER A 55 9.36 -11.73 14.36
N LYS A 56 8.10 -11.99 14.72
CA LYS A 56 7.72 -12.79 15.90
C LYS A 56 7.59 -14.28 15.60
N THR A 57 7.76 -14.71 14.36
CA THR A 57 7.66 -16.12 13.96
C THR A 57 9.06 -16.76 13.92
N PRO A 58 9.51 -17.47 14.99
CA PRO A 58 10.91 -17.93 15.12
C PRO A 58 11.34 -18.93 14.05
N SER A 59 10.37 -19.65 13.47
CA SER A 59 10.61 -20.64 12.41
C SER A 59 10.91 -20.02 11.06
N LEU A 60 10.58 -18.70 10.86
CA LEU A 60 10.77 -18.01 9.61
C LEU A 60 12.03 -17.16 9.63
N LYS A 61 13.01 -17.56 8.83
CA LYS A 61 14.19 -16.74 8.55
C LYS A 61 13.96 -15.99 7.25
N ILE A 62 13.43 -14.77 7.33
CA ILE A 62 13.04 -13.98 6.15
C ILE A 62 14.16 -13.81 5.13
N ASP A 63 15.42 -13.84 5.58
CA ASP A 63 16.59 -13.78 4.72
C ASP A 63 16.81 -15.07 3.91
N GLN A 64 16.17 -16.16 4.28
CA GLN A 64 16.18 -17.45 3.59
C GLN A 64 14.87 -17.74 2.85
N GLU A 65 13.79 -17.07 3.24
CA GLU A 65 12.43 -17.22 2.69
C GLU A 65 12.16 -16.16 1.63
N GLN A 66 12.54 -16.47 0.38
CA GLN A 66 12.47 -15.52 -0.73
C GLN A 66 11.04 -15.08 -1.05
N GLU A 67 10.06 -15.94 -0.82
CA GLU A 67 8.64 -15.67 -1.05
C GLU A 67 8.15 -14.51 -0.18
N TYR A 68 8.41 -14.56 1.12
CA TYR A 68 8.04 -13.49 2.05
C TYR A 68 8.78 -12.19 1.74
N SER A 69 10.10 -12.28 1.48
CA SER A 69 10.91 -11.13 1.12
C SER A 69 10.37 -10.41 -0.12
N ARG A 70 9.96 -11.17 -1.13
CA ARG A 70 9.37 -10.63 -2.36
C ARG A 70 8.05 -9.93 -2.08
N VAL A 71 7.16 -10.56 -1.32
CA VAL A 71 5.84 -9.99 -1.02
C VAL A 71 5.98 -8.70 -0.22
N ILE A 72 6.79 -8.69 0.84
CA ILE A 72 7.04 -7.49 1.66
C ILE A 72 7.64 -6.34 0.84
N SER A 73 8.61 -6.63 -0.03
CA SER A 73 9.21 -5.60 -0.90
C SER A 73 8.22 -5.04 -1.91
N ASN A 74 7.30 -5.86 -2.43
CA ASN A 74 6.23 -5.40 -3.30
C ASN A 74 5.25 -4.50 -2.53
N MET A 75 4.84 -4.89 -1.31
CA MET A 75 3.98 -4.05 -0.46
C MET A 75 4.61 -2.68 -0.22
N LEU A 76 5.91 -2.64 0.14
CA LEU A 76 6.61 -1.37 0.31
C LEU A 76 6.62 -0.52 -0.96
N THR A 77 6.87 -1.17 -2.11
CA THR A 77 6.88 -0.49 -3.41
C THR A 77 5.52 0.12 -3.72
N ASP A 78 4.43 -0.62 -3.50
CA ASP A 78 3.07 -0.13 -3.72
C ASP A 78 2.76 1.06 -2.78
N VAL A 79 3.11 0.98 -1.50
CA VAL A 79 2.97 2.09 -0.54
C VAL A 79 3.74 3.32 -1.00
N TYR A 80 5.00 3.16 -1.42
CA TYR A 80 5.84 4.25 -1.92
C TYR A 80 5.25 4.92 -3.17
N VAL A 81 4.74 4.13 -4.11
CA VAL A 81 4.10 4.63 -5.35
C VAL A 81 2.85 5.41 -5.02
N MET A 82 1.98 4.90 -4.14
CA MET A 82 0.77 5.57 -3.68
C MET A 82 1.10 6.93 -3.06
N GLU A 83 2.03 6.98 -2.11
CA GLU A 83 2.41 8.21 -1.40
C GLU A 83 3.07 9.22 -2.35
N SER A 84 3.97 8.77 -3.22
CA SER A 84 4.62 9.63 -4.21
C SER A 84 3.62 10.25 -5.19
N ALA A 85 2.65 9.48 -5.68
CA ALA A 85 1.61 9.97 -6.57
C ALA A 85 0.73 11.01 -5.86
N PHE A 86 0.33 10.73 -4.63
CA PHE A 86 -0.49 11.60 -3.80
C PHE A 86 0.18 12.95 -3.52
N LEU A 87 1.43 12.93 -3.05
CA LEU A 87 2.17 14.15 -2.74
C LEU A 87 2.43 15.01 -3.98
N ARG A 88 2.79 14.39 -5.11
CA ARG A 88 2.97 15.10 -6.38
C ARG A 88 1.69 15.76 -6.87
N THR A 89 0.56 15.04 -6.78
CA THR A 89 -0.74 15.55 -7.20
C THR A 89 -1.20 16.69 -6.29
N ARG A 90 -1.05 16.57 -4.97
CA ARG A 90 -1.34 17.67 -4.04
C ARG A 90 -0.54 18.92 -4.36
N LYS A 91 0.76 18.77 -4.62
CA LYS A 91 1.63 19.88 -5.02
C LYS A 91 1.17 20.52 -6.33
N ALA A 92 0.77 19.71 -7.33
CA ALA A 92 0.28 20.22 -8.61
C ALA A 92 -1.04 20.96 -8.46
N VAL A 93 -1.99 20.41 -7.70
CA VAL A 93 -3.29 21.04 -7.41
C VAL A 93 -3.11 22.35 -6.67
N SER A 94 -2.27 22.39 -5.65
CA SER A 94 -1.96 23.63 -4.92
C SER A 94 -1.37 24.73 -5.81
N LYS A 95 -0.60 24.35 -6.85
CA LYS A 95 0.03 25.31 -7.77
C LYS A 95 -0.90 25.77 -8.90
N ASN A 96 -1.69 24.85 -9.45
CA ASN A 96 -2.37 25.05 -10.74
C ASN A 96 -3.91 25.07 -10.61
N GLY A 97 -4.46 24.69 -9.45
CA GLY A 97 -5.90 24.55 -9.20
C GLY A 97 -6.44 23.16 -9.56
N GLU A 98 -7.55 22.79 -8.92
CA GLU A 98 -8.18 21.45 -9.01
C GLU A 98 -8.67 21.13 -10.44
N GLU A 99 -9.32 22.08 -11.08
CA GLU A 99 -9.89 21.88 -12.41
C GLU A 99 -8.82 21.51 -13.44
N LYS A 100 -7.69 22.21 -13.42
CA LYS A 100 -6.57 21.98 -14.34
C LYS A 100 -5.88 20.63 -14.08
N GLU A 101 -5.82 20.20 -12.85
CA GLU A 101 -5.14 18.96 -12.43
C GLU A 101 -6.11 17.78 -12.21
N ARG A 102 -7.37 17.91 -12.62
CA ARG A 102 -8.43 16.90 -12.46
C ARG A 102 -8.01 15.50 -12.93
N THR A 103 -7.36 15.43 -14.09
CA THR A 103 -6.90 14.12 -14.61
C THR A 103 -5.81 13.50 -13.77
N LYS A 104 -4.88 14.30 -13.20
CA LYS A 104 -3.89 13.79 -12.25
C LYS A 104 -4.52 13.29 -10.97
N GLN A 105 -5.53 13.97 -10.46
CA GLN A 105 -6.30 13.50 -9.30
C GLN A 105 -6.97 12.15 -9.59
N GLN A 106 -7.58 11.98 -10.76
CA GLN A 106 -8.18 10.69 -11.16
C GLN A 106 -7.15 9.58 -11.29
N ILE A 107 -5.95 9.88 -11.84
CA ILE A 107 -4.84 8.93 -11.91
C ILE A 107 -4.39 8.52 -10.51
N THR A 108 -4.23 9.48 -9.60
CA THR A 108 -3.85 9.24 -8.21
C THR A 108 -4.89 8.41 -7.47
N ASP A 109 -6.18 8.67 -7.69
CA ASP A 109 -7.27 7.86 -7.14
C ASP A 109 -7.15 6.40 -7.54
N VAL A 110 -6.88 6.13 -8.83
CA VAL A 110 -6.69 4.76 -9.33
C VAL A 110 -5.45 4.11 -8.72
N ILE A 111 -4.32 4.83 -8.67
CA ILE A 111 -3.07 4.33 -8.10
C ILE A 111 -3.25 3.97 -6.63
N CYS A 112 -3.89 4.84 -5.84
CA CYS A 112 -4.07 4.63 -4.41
C CYS A 112 -5.04 3.47 -4.13
N GLU A 113 -6.15 3.38 -4.86
CA GLU A 113 -7.12 2.30 -4.66
C GLU A 113 -6.58 0.93 -5.09
N GLU A 114 -5.94 0.84 -6.27
CA GLU A 114 -5.36 -0.42 -6.74
C GLU A 114 -4.13 -0.83 -5.92
N GLY A 115 -3.31 0.13 -5.51
CA GLY A 115 -2.17 -0.11 -4.63
C GLY A 115 -2.61 -0.65 -3.27
N TYR A 116 -3.63 -0.04 -2.66
CA TYR A 116 -4.19 -0.51 -1.40
C TYR A 116 -4.70 -1.95 -1.50
N ARG A 117 -5.47 -2.29 -2.54
CA ARG A 117 -5.97 -3.67 -2.74
C ARG A 117 -4.84 -4.70 -2.84
N LYS A 118 -3.75 -4.36 -3.55
CA LYS A 118 -2.57 -5.24 -3.64
C LYS A 118 -1.91 -5.45 -2.29
N VAL A 119 -1.76 -4.38 -1.51
CA VAL A 119 -1.17 -4.45 -0.16
C VAL A 119 -2.07 -5.25 0.78
N GLU A 120 -3.39 -5.09 0.70
CA GLU A 120 -4.38 -5.85 1.46
C GLU A 120 -4.29 -7.36 1.16
N GLU A 121 -4.33 -7.74 -0.11
CA GLU A 121 -4.21 -9.14 -0.55
C GLU A 121 -2.88 -9.75 -0.11
N ALA A 122 -1.79 -9.00 -0.28
CA ALA A 122 -0.47 -9.43 0.14
C ALA A 122 -0.38 -9.62 1.67
N ALA A 123 -0.95 -8.71 2.47
CA ALA A 123 -0.98 -8.81 3.92
C ALA A 123 -1.75 -10.06 4.38
N ILE A 124 -2.94 -10.30 3.82
CA ILE A 124 -3.74 -11.50 4.11
C ILE A 124 -2.93 -12.77 3.79
N SER A 125 -2.28 -12.81 2.62
CA SER A 125 -1.47 -13.97 2.19
C SER A 125 -0.30 -14.24 3.14
N VAL A 126 0.47 -13.20 3.48
CA VAL A 126 1.63 -13.32 4.38
C VAL A 126 1.21 -13.76 5.77
N LEU A 127 0.18 -13.12 6.34
CA LEU A 127 -0.25 -13.39 7.71
C LEU A 127 -0.91 -14.77 7.84
N SER A 128 -1.67 -15.19 6.84
CA SER A 128 -2.26 -16.53 6.81
C SER A 128 -1.21 -17.64 6.73
N ALA A 129 -0.10 -17.40 6.03
CA ALA A 129 0.97 -18.37 5.87
C ALA A 129 1.96 -18.38 7.06
N ALA A 130 2.22 -17.21 7.67
CA ALA A 130 3.17 -17.08 8.77
C ALA A 130 2.65 -17.62 10.11
N VAL A 131 1.31 -17.61 10.31
CA VAL A 131 0.68 -18.06 11.56
C VAL A 131 0.19 -19.49 11.42
N THR A 132 0.88 -20.42 12.09
CA THR A 132 0.58 -21.85 12.01
C THR A 132 -0.65 -22.25 12.82
N GLU A 133 -0.81 -21.65 14.02
CA GLU A 133 -1.94 -21.93 14.90
C GLU A 133 -3.24 -21.32 14.37
N GLU A 134 -4.26 -22.15 14.17
CA GLU A 134 -5.54 -21.74 13.60
C GLU A 134 -6.22 -20.65 14.42
N LYS A 135 -6.19 -20.76 15.74
CA LYS A 135 -6.76 -19.77 16.65
C LYS A 135 -6.14 -18.40 16.50
N ASP A 136 -4.81 -18.33 16.45
CA ASP A 136 -4.06 -17.08 16.30
C ASP A 136 -4.25 -16.47 14.92
N ARG A 137 -4.35 -17.33 13.89
CA ARG A 137 -4.67 -16.91 12.53
C ARG A 137 -6.04 -16.23 12.44
N HIS A 138 -7.06 -16.78 13.11
CA HIS A 138 -8.39 -16.16 13.16
C HIS A 138 -8.36 -14.78 13.83
N VAL A 139 -7.61 -14.63 14.92
CA VAL A 139 -7.47 -13.34 15.62
C VAL A 139 -6.83 -12.30 14.70
N ILE A 140 -5.69 -12.62 14.09
CA ILE A 140 -4.98 -11.69 13.20
C ILE A 140 -5.82 -11.31 11.98
N LEU A 141 -6.52 -12.28 11.36
CA LEU A 141 -7.39 -11.99 10.24
C LEU A 141 -8.61 -11.16 10.63
N ALA A 142 -9.12 -11.31 11.85
CA ALA A 142 -10.20 -10.47 12.36
C ALA A 142 -9.71 -9.03 12.58
N GLU A 143 -8.52 -8.83 13.14
CA GLU A 143 -7.89 -7.52 13.28
C GLU A 143 -7.70 -6.83 11.92
N ILE A 144 -7.21 -7.56 10.92
CA ILE A 144 -7.07 -7.02 9.56
C ILE A 144 -8.43 -6.60 9.01
N ARG A 145 -9.45 -7.45 9.15
CA ARG A 145 -10.80 -7.15 8.65
C ARG A 145 -11.38 -5.87 9.26
N GLN A 146 -11.05 -5.53 10.50
CA GLN A 146 -11.44 -4.26 11.11
C GLN A 146 -10.75 -3.06 10.47
N LEU A 147 -9.60 -3.26 9.83
CA LEU A 147 -8.88 -2.23 9.07
C LEU A 147 -9.42 -2.07 7.64
N LEU A 148 -10.20 -3.06 7.17
CA LEU A 148 -10.76 -3.04 5.83
C LEU A 148 -11.95 -2.09 5.80
N VAL A 149 -11.73 -0.89 5.34
CA VAL A 149 -12.80 0.07 5.06
C VAL A 149 -13.24 -0.11 3.62
N PRO A 150 -14.52 -0.37 3.34
CA PRO A 150 -15.02 -0.43 1.98
C PRO A 150 -14.98 0.95 1.34
N LEU A 151 -13.85 1.29 0.72
CA LEU A 151 -13.61 2.59 0.08
C LEU A 151 -13.71 2.50 -1.45
N TYR A 152 -14.33 1.44 -1.95
CA TYR A 152 -14.33 1.12 -3.37
C TYR A 152 -15.07 2.15 -4.22
N THR A 153 -14.37 2.65 -5.23
CA THR A 153 -14.96 3.47 -6.29
C THR A 153 -15.02 2.67 -7.59
N ASN A 154 -15.70 3.21 -8.59
CA ASN A 154 -15.72 2.58 -9.91
C ASN A 154 -14.42 2.89 -10.67
N VAL A 155 -13.36 2.12 -10.38
CA VAL A 155 -12.04 2.25 -11.01
C VAL A 155 -12.11 2.11 -12.53
N PHE A 156 -12.98 1.25 -13.06
CA PHE A 156 -13.15 1.06 -14.50
C PHE A 156 -13.65 2.33 -15.18
N MET A 157 -14.62 3.02 -14.58
CA MET A 157 -15.11 4.30 -15.09
C MET A 157 -14.01 5.37 -15.06
N LYS A 158 -13.27 5.49 -13.96
CA LYS A 158 -12.15 6.42 -13.86
C LYS A 158 -11.07 6.15 -14.92
N LYS A 159 -10.69 4.91 -15.15
CA LYS A 159 -9.73 4.54 -16.20
C LYS A 159 -10.23 4.93 -17.59
N ARG A 160 -11.52 4.77 -17.88
CA ARG A 160 -12.11 5.20 -19.15
C ARG A 160 -12.09 6.73 -19.33
N GLU A 161 -12.38 7.47 -18.26
CA GLU A 161 -12.30 8.95 -18.27
C GLU A 161 -10.87 9.43 -18.49
N ILE A 162 -9.89 8.83 -17.80
CA ILE A 162 -8.46 9.11 -18.00
C ILE A 162 -8.06 8.84 -19.46
N ALA A 163 -8.43 7.68 -19.99
CA ALA A 163 -8.11 7.33 -21.38
C ALA A 163 -8.71 8.33 -22.37
N LYS A 164 -9.97 8.72 -22.21
CA LYS A 164 -10.60 9.77 -23.04
C LYS A 164 -9.86 11.11 -22.95
N ALA A 165 -9.46 11.52 -21.74
CA ALA A 165 -8.75 12.78 -21.55
C ALA A 165 -7.37 12.76 -22.24
N ILE A 166 -6.64 11.64 -22.20
CA ILE A 166 -5.34 11.48 -22.88
C ILE A 166 -5.52 11.49 -24.40
N ILE A 167 -6.50 10.75 -24.93
CA ILE A 167 -6.79 10.69 -26.38
C ILE A 167 -7.14 12.07 -26.89
N ASN A 168 -8.04 12.81 -26.22
CA ASN A 168 -8.48 14.15 -26.63
C ASN A 168 -7.32 15.18 -26.64
N ARG A 169 -6.33 15.02 -25.76
CA ARG A 169 -5.15 15.89 -25.71
C ARG A 169 -4.04 15.50 -26.72
N GLY A 170 -4.08 14.30 -27.25
CA GLY A 170 -3.07 13.78 -28.18
C GLY A 170 -1.65 13.67 -27.58
N LYS A 171 -1.50 13.82 -26.26
CA LYS A 171 -0.21 13.73 -25.54
C LYS A 171 -0.40 13.30 -24.09
N TYR A 172 0.67 12.78 -23.49
CA TYR A 172 0.69 12.42 -22.08
C TYR A 172 0.39 13.62 -21.17
N ILE A 173 -0.34 13.35 -20.09
CA ILE A 173 -0.66 14.31 -19.04
C ILE A 173 0.33 14.05 -17.91
N VAL A 174 1.44 14.78 -17.90
CA VAL A 174 2.46 14.70 -16.85
C VAL A 174 2.48 16.02 -16.07
#